data_17c6ceab3ea940a23e7bafba07bcc121
#
_entry.id   17c6ceab3ea940a23e7bafba07bcc121
#
_cell.length_a   1.000
_cell.length_b   1.000
_cell.length_c   1.000
_cell.angle_alpha   90.00
_cell.angle_beta   90.00
_cell.angle_gamma   90.00
#
_symmetry.space_group_name_H-M   'P 1'
#
loop_
_entity.id
_entity.type
_entity.pdbx_description
1 polymer ?
#
loop_
_entity_poly.entity_id
_entity_poly.type
_entity_poly.pdbx_seq_one_letter_code
_entity_poly.pdbx_strand_id
1 'polypeptide(L)'
;MSQHDGKIFGIGFYKTGTTSLYEALRILGYHTINGDKPGSYPGADDGESLIRLIEAGNYRLPTFEQFDAFTDNPYFHIWRQIYDLYPDGKYILTARDEAPWIESCVKFYRNRRLRPMRLWMFGRHADPSRDDESRQAWLDAYREHNAEVRQHFRSRPQQFLEFDATREGQWGPLCAFLGAPIPEVPWPHANATRRIRPGRGLWRRLRRALGLERSLPED
;
A
#
# COMPACT_ATOMS: atom_id res chain seq x y z
N MET A 1 -11.41 -20.20 -0.54
CA MET A 1 -10.99 -19.92 -1.94
C MET A 1 -11.25 -18.44 -2.17
N SER A 2 -10.26 -17.70 -2.63
CA SER A 2 -10.43 -16.28 -2.97
C SER A 2 -11.51 -16.13 -4.05
N GLN A 3 -12.40 -15.14 -3.90
CA GLN A 3 -13.45 -14.83 -4.86
C GLN A 3 -12.92 -14.04 -6.06
N HIS A 4 -11.63 -13.69 -6.05
CA HIS A 4 -10.98 -12.83 -7.03
C HIS A 4 -9.82 -13.56 -7.71
N ASP A 5 -9.81 -13.55 -9.04
CA ASP A 5 -8.71 -14.05 -9.84
C ASP A 5 -7.51 -13.08 -9.77
N GLY A 6 -6.39 -13.58 -9.24
CA GLY A 6 -5.11 -12.87 -9.21
C GLY A 6 -4.84 -12.04 -7.95
N LYS A 7 -3.57 -11.69 -7.78
CA LYS A 7 -3.06 -10.86 -6.67
C LYS A 7 -3.00 -9.39 -7.09
N ILE A 8 -3.21 -8.48 -6.12
CA ILE A 8 -3.11 -7.04 -6.33
C ILE A 8 -1.98 -6.48 -5.49
N PHE A 9 -1.06 -5.77 -6.11
CA PHE A 9 0.09 -5.16 -5.45
C PHE A 9 0.05 -3.65 -5.58
N GLY A 10 -0.22 -2.96 -4.47
CA GLY A 10 -0.05 -1.52 -4.34
C GLY A 10 1.43 -1.20 -4.12
N ILE A 11 2.08 -0.77 -5.19
CA ILE A 11 3.53 -0.52 -5.26
C ILE A 11 3.87 0.97 -5.20
N GLY A 12 2.93 1.81 -4.78
CA GLY A 12 3.19 3.23 -4.52
C GLY A 12 4.04 3.44 -3.28
N PHE A 13 4.87 4.47 -3.36
CA PHE A 13 5.79 4.86 -2.30
C PHE A 13 5.07 5.34 -1.04
N TYR A 14 5.80 5.52 0.07
CA TYR A 14 5.23 6.11 1.29
C TYR A 14 4.48 7.41 1.02
N LYS A 15 3.41 7.66 1.76
CA LYS A 15 2.63 8.92 1.76
C LYS A 15 1.97 9.27 0.42
N THR A 16 1.81 8.30 -0.47
CA THR A 16 1.09 8.47 -1.75
C THR A 16 -0.40 8.08 -1.69
N GLY A 17 -0.93 7.79 -0.49
CA GLY A 17 -2.32 7.34 -0.31
C GLY A 17 -2.48 5.83 -0.21
N THR A 18 -1.41 5.09 0.10
CA THR A 18 -1.41 3.62 0.29
C THR A 18 -2.48 3.14 1.28
N THR A 19 -2.75 3.91 2.35
CA THR A 19 -3.82 3.60 3.30
C THR A 19 -5.22 3.79 2.70
N SER A 20 -5.42 4.78 1.84
CA SER A 20 -6.68 4.97 1.11
C SER A 20 -6.91 3.82 0.13
N LEU A 21 -5.88 3.41 -0.61
CA LEU A 21 -5.94 2.23 -1.46
C LEU A 21 -6.26 0.96 -0.66
N TYR A 22 -5.59 0.74 0.47
CA TYR A 22 -5.86 -0.38 1.36
C TYR A 22 -7.34 -0.44 1.80
N GLU A 23 -7.91 0.66 2.26
CA GLU A 23 -9.31 0.70 2.66
C GLU A 23 -10.26 0.54 1.45
N ALA A 24 -9.91 1.09 0.30
CA ALA A 24 -10.67 0.91 -0.93
C ALA A 24 -10.74 -0.56 -1.36
N LEU A 25 -9.61 -1.26 -1.39
CA LEU A 25 -9.57 -2.69 -1.72
C LEU A 25 -10.36 -3.53 -0.71
N ARG A 26 -10.36 -3.18 0.57
CA ARG A 26 -11.20 -3.83 1.59
C ARG A 26 -12.70 -3.60 1.36
N ILE A 27 -13.11 -2.41 0.93
CA ILE A 27 -14.50 -2.11 0.57
C ILE A 27 -14.92 -2.96 -0.63
N LEU A 28 -14.03 -3.18 -1.58
CA LEU A 28 -14.27 -4.05 -2.74
C LEU A 28 -14.23 -5.55 -2.43
N GLY A 29 -14.00 -5.94 -1.16
CA GLY A 29 -14.08 -7.33 -0.70
C GLY A 29 -12.75 -8.09 -0.74
N TYR A 30 -11.64 -7.47 -1.09
CA TYR A 30 -10.32 -8.12 -1.06
C TYR A 30 -9.83 -8.32 0.37
N HIS A 31 -9.24 -9.48 0.64
CA HIS A 31 -8.49 -9.72 1.87
C HIS A 31 -7.13 -9.03 1.77
N THR A 32 -7.04 -7.83 2.35
CA THR A 32 -5.95 -6.88 2.11
C THR A 32 -5.05 -6.71 3.31
N ILE A 33 -3.72 -6.68 3.10
CA ILE A 33 -2.73 -6.30 4.11
C ILE A 33 -2.13 -4.93 3.78
N ASN A 34 -1.88 -4.13 4.82
CA ASN A 34 -1.06 -2.93 4.74
C ASN A 34 0.18 -3.15 5.60
N GLY A 35 1.32 -3.27 4.96
CA GLY A 35 2.55 -3.76 5.59
C GLY A 35 3.11 -2.94 6.73
N ASP A 36 2.72 -1.67 6.87
CA ASP A 36 3.23 -0.79 7.94
C ASP A 36 2.37 -0.84 9.23
N LYS A 37 1.35 -1.71 9.28
CA LYS A 37 0.51 -1.86 10.48
C LYS A 37 1.12 -2.86 11.46
N PRO A 38 1.18 -2.53 12.77
CA PRO A 38 1.55 -3.48 13.81
C PRO A 38 0.71 -4.77 13.72
N GLY A 39 1.34 -5.92 13.83
CA GLY A 39 0.67 -7.22 13.71
C GLY A 39 0.43 -7.72 12.28
N SER A 40 0.86 -6.96 11.27
CA SER A 40 0.75 -7.40 9.86
C SER A 40 1.68 -8.56 9.51
N TYR A 41 2.70 -8.82 10.33
CA TYR A 41 3.64 -9.93 10.13
C TYR A 41 3.68 -10.82 11.38
N PRO A 42 3.83 -12.14 11.21
CA PRO A 42 4.11 -13.04 12.32
C PRO A 42 5.41 -12.63 13.02
N GLY A 43 5.34 -12.37 14.32
CA GLY A 43 6.46 -11.85 15.10
C GLY A 43 6.58 -10.34 14.97
N ALA A 44 5.96 -9.59 15.85
CA ALA A 44 5.84 -8.11 15.86
C ALA A 44 7.20 -7.40 16.15
N ASP A 45 8.22 -7.68 15.33
CA ASP A 45 9.59 -7.21 15.45
C ASP A 45 9.88 -5.95 14.58
N ASP A 46 8.89 -5.10 14.38
CA ASP A 46 9.00 -3.85 13.58
C ASP A 46 9.50 -4.08 12.13
N GLY A 47 9.42 -5.30 11.61
CA GLY A 47 9.83 -5.65 10.24
C GLY A 47 11.25 -6.25 10.12
N GLU A 48 11.96 -6.50 11.20
CA GLU A 48 13.32 -7.09 11.17
C GLU A 48 13.32 -8.50 10.55
N SER A 49 12.36 -9.35 10.91
CA SER A 49 12.22 -10.69 10.31
C SER A 49 12.02 -10.62 8.80
N LEU A 50 11.26 -9.63 8.35
CA LEU A 50 11.01 -9.39 6.93
C LEU A 50 12.27 -8.92 6.20
N ILE A 51 13.05 -8.03 6.81
CA ILE A 51 14.35 -7.60 6.27
C ILE A 51 15.27 -8.81 6.09
N ARG A 52 15.37 -9.68 7.11
CA ARG A 52 16.18 -10.93 7.02
C ARG A 52 15.75 -11.84 5.87
N LEU A 53 14.44 -11.99 5.64
CA LEU A 53 13.93 -12.78 4.50
C LEU A 53 14.35 -12.16 3.16
N ILE A 54 14.19 -10.85 3.02
CA ILE A 54 14.54 -10.13 1.78
C ILE A 54 16.05 -10.19 1.52
N GLU A 55 16.88 -9.98 2.52
CA GLU A 55 18.34 -10.06 2.42
C GLU A 55 18.84 -11.47 2.09
N ALA A 56 18.12 -12.50 2.54
CA ALA A 56 18.37 -13.89 2.17
C ALA A 56 17.86 -14.26 0.76
N GLY A 57 17.30 -13.30 0.01
CA GLY A 57 16.72 -13.55 -1.33
C GLY A 57 15.39 -14.31 -1.29
N ASN A 58 14.77 -14.44 -0.13
CA ASN A 58 13.48 -15.09 0.01
C ASN A 58 12.34 -14.08 -0.16
N TYR A 59 11.87 -13.92 -1.38
CA TYR A 59 10.79 -13.00 -1.72
C TYR A 59 9.39 -13.63 -1.68
N ARG A 60 9.26 -14.94 -1.43
CA ARG A 60 7.97 -15.62 -1.17
C ARG A 60 7.56 -15.37 0.28
N LEU A 61 6.99 -14.20 0.53
CA LEU A 61 6.58 -13.81 1.88
C LEU A 61 5.38 -14.66 2.35
N PRO A 62 5.33 -15.06 3.62
CA PRO A 62 4.21 -15.85 4.17
C PRO A 62 2.85 -15.16 4.00
N THR A 63 2.82 -13.84 3.92
CA THR A 63 1.60 -13.07 3.69
C THR A 63 0.98 -13.32 2.31
N PHE A 64 1.75 -13.77 1.31
CA PHE A 64 1.22 -14.03 -0.03
C PHE A 64 0.22 -15.20 -0.06
N GLU A 65 0.30 -16.13 0.88
CA GLU A 65 -0.68 -17.23 1.00
C GLU A 65 -1.97 -16.80 1.72
N GLN A 66 -1.90 -15.70 2.50
CA GLN A 66 -2.98 -15.30 3.39
C GLN A 66 -3.85 -14.18 2.82
N PHE A 67 -3.30 -13.34 1.95
CA PHE A 67 -3.96 -12.12 1.46
C PHE A 67 -4.07 -12.10 -0.07
N ASP A 68 -5.04 -11.36 -0.56
CA ASP A 68 -5.30 -11.15 -2.00
C ASP A 68 -4.67 -9.85 -2.49
N ALA A 69 -4.56 -8.86 -1.60
CA ALA A 69 -4.09 -7.52 -1.95
C ALA A 69 -3.10 -6.97 -0.91
N PHE A 70 -2.09 -6.26 -1.41
CA PHE A 70 -0.92 -5.86 -0.66
C PHE A 70 -0.63 -4.37 -0.88
N THR A 71 -0.38 -3.63 0.19
CA THR A 71 -0.04 -2.20 0.10
C THR A 71 1.04 -1.82 1.09
N ASP A 72 1.80 -0.76 0.77
CA ASP A 72 2.87 -0.22 1.61
C ASP A 72 4.12 -1.14 1.71
N ASN A 73 4.89 -1.07 2.78
CA ASN A 73 6.07 -1.91 2.98
C ASN A 73 5.76 -3.40 3.09
N PRO A 74 6.62 -4.26 2.55
CA PRO A 74 7.81 -3.99 1.73
C PRO A 74 7.50 -3.96 0.23
N TYR A 75 6.22 -4.09 -0.14
CA TYR A 75 5.76 -4.45 -1.48
C TYR A 75 6.23 -3.47 -2.56
N PHE A 76 6.28 -2.17 -2.26
CA PHE A 76 6.80 -1.20 -3.21
C PHE A 76 8.33 -1.29 -3.37
N HIS A 77 9.05 -1.74 -2.36
CA HIS A 77 10.51 -1.83 -2.40
C HIS A 77 10.99 -3.05 -3.20
N ILE A 78 10.29 -4.17 -3.05
CA ILE A 78 10.63 -5.45 -3.73
C ILE A 78 9.70 -5.75 -4.92
N TRP A 79 9.11 -4.74 -5.52
CA TRP A 79 8.09 -4.92 -6.56
C TRP A 79 8.56 -5.70 -7.78
N ARG A 80 9.85 -5.61 -8.15
CA ARG A 80 10.41 -6.38 -9.27
C ARG A 80 10.39 -7.88 -8.98
N GLN A 81 10.86 -8.27 -7.80
CA GLN A 81 10.86 -9.66 -7.35
C GLN A 81 9.43 -10.20 -7.18
N ILE A 82 8.51 -9.34 -6.74
CA ILE A 82 7.09 -9.70 -6.71
C ILE A 82 6.56 -9.91 -8.12
N TYR A 83 6.95 -9.09 -9.08
CA TYR A 83 6.55 -9.26 -10.47
C TYR A 83 7.07 -10.57 -11.07
N ASP A 84 8.29 -10.98 -10.77
CA ASP A 84 8.85 -12.27 -11.20
C ASP A 84 8.07 -13.46 -10.62
N LEU A 85 7.51 -13.33 -9.41
CA LEU A 85 6.70 -14.36 -8.77
C LEU A 85 5.23 -14.36 -9.23
N TYR A 86 4.69 -13.21 -9.58
CA TYR A 86 3.29 -12.98 -9.95
C TYR A 86 3.17 -12.16 -11.24
N PRO A 87 3.67 -12.68 -12.38
CA PRO A 87 3.68 -11.94 -13.65
C PRO A 87 2.29 -11.60 -14.17
N ASP A 88 1.25 -12.34 -13.73
CA ASP A 88 -0.15 -12.08 -14.08
C ASP A 88 -0.88 -11.22 -13.03
N GLY A 89 -0.17 -10.72 -12.02
CA GLY A 89 -0.72 -9.86 -10.98
C GLY A 89 -1.16 -8.50 -11.51
N LYS A 90 -1.99 -7.82 -10.73
CA LYS A 90 -2.37 -6.42 -10.97
C LYS A 90 -1.53 -5.49 -10.09
N TYR A 91 -0.93 -4.48 -10.70
CA TYR A 91 -0.01 -3.55 -10.04
C TYR A 91 -0.57 -2.14 -10.02
N ILE A 92 -0.57 -1.52 -8.85
CA ILE A 92 -1.15 -0.19 -8.65
C ILE A 92 -0.09 0.75 -8.08
N LEU A 93 0.33 1.71 -8.89
CA LEU A 93 1.21 2.80 -8.46
C LEU A 93 0.36 3.96 -7.95
N THR A 94 0.27 4.12 -6.63
CA THR A 94 -0.24 5.37 -6.08
C THR A 94 0.87 6.42 -6.16
N ALA A 95 0.63 7.50 -6.89
CA ALA A 95 1.60 8.58 -7.07
C ALA A 95 0.92 9.93 -6.85
N ARG A 96 1.69 10.95 -6.58
CA ARG A 96 1.24 12.34 -6.43
C ARG A 96 2.38 13.31 -6.73
N ASP A 97 2.07 14.59 -6.87
CA ASP A 97 3.06 15.62 -7.11
C ASP A 97 4.16 15.65 -6.03
N GLU A 98 5.40 15.81 -6.44
CA GLU A 98 6.59 15.70 -5.58
C GLU A 98 6.58 16.69 -4.42
N ALA A 99 6.23 17.96 -4.67
CA ALA A 99 6.27 19.00 -3.65
C ALA A 99 5.30 18.71 -2.48
N PRO A 100 4.00 18.45 -2.68
CA PRO A 100 3.12 18.06 -1.59
C PRO A 100 3.44 16.68 -1.02
N TRP A 101 4.08 15.79 -1.80
CA TRP A 101 4.51 14.49 -1.31
C TRP A 101 5.63 14.61 -0.28
N ILE A 102 6.73 15.30 -0.61
CA ILE A 102 7.88 15.41 0.30
C ILE A 102 7.51 16.18 1.58
N GLU A 103 6.66 17.21 1.49
CA GLU A 103 6.15 17.92 2.66
C GLU A 103 5.33 16.98 3.57
N SER A 104 4.55 16.09 2.98
CA SER A 104 3.81 15.05 3.73
C SER A 104 4.75 14.07 4.43
N CYS A 105 5.87 13.69 3.80
CA CYS A 105 6.88 12.83 4.39
C CYS A 105 7.57 13.54 5.56
N VAL A 106 8.10 14.74 5.34
CA VAL A 106 8.74 15.56 6.37
C VAL A 106 7.82 15.77 7.58
N LYS A 107 6.58 16.21 7.35
CA LYS A 107 5.59 16.39 8.43
C LYS A 107 5.28 15.11 9.18
N PHE A 108 5.17 13.99 8.48
CA PHE A 108 4.79 12.71 9.08
C PHE A 108 5.91 12.09 9.88
N TYR A 109 7.17 12.16 9.41
CA TYR A 109 8.29 11.48 10.02
C TYR A 109 9.04 12.33 11.06
N ARG A 110 8.82 13.64 11.07
CA ARG A 110 9.40 14.55 12.08
C ARG A 110 9.13 14.03 13.50
N ASN A 111 10.20 13.89 14.29
CA ASN A 111 10.15 13.41 15.68
C ASN A 111 9.55 12.00 15.87
N ARG A 112 9.45 11.19 14.80
CA ARG A 112 9.02 9.80 14.94
C ARG A 112 10.22 8.88 15.08
N ARG A 113 10.05 7.83 15.92
CA ARG A 113 11.04 6.75 16.01
C ARG A 113 11.36 6.20 14.63
N LEU A 114 12.64 6.08 14.31
CA LEU A 114 13.11 5.39 13.13
C LEU A 114 12.81 3.89 13.25
N ARG A 115 12.11 3.35 12.29
CA ARG A 115 11.81 1.91 12.22
C ARG A 115 12.86 1.18 11.41
N PRO A 116 13.16 -0.09 11.71
CA PRO A 116 14.17 -0.89 11.03
C PRO A 116 14.03 -0.85 9.50
N MET A 117 12.84 -1.02 8.96
CA MET A 117 12.61 -1.01 7.51
C MET A 117 13.04 0.32 6.86
N ARG A 118 12.78 1.48 7.48
CA ARG A 118 13.24 2.77 6.95
C ARG A 118 14.75 2.95 7.06
N LEU A 119 15.33 2.49 8.16
CA LEU A 119 16.80 2.49 8.33
C LEU A 119 17.47 1.60 7.30
N TRP A 120 16.89 0.44 7.03
CA TRP A 120 17.38 -0.49 6.02
C TRP A 120 17.30 0.12 4.59
N MET A 121 16.19 0.81 4.26
CA MET A 121 16.01 1.43 2.93
C MET A 121 16.85 2.68 2.70
N PHE A 122 16.99 3.54 3.70
CA PHE A 122 17.55 4.89 3.55
C PHE A 122 18.81 5.14 4.39
N GLY A 123 19.23 4.17 5.24
CA GLY A 123 20.38 4.33 6.11
C GLY A 123 20.32 5.61 6.94
N ARG A 124 21.36 6.43 6.84
CA ARG A 124 21.45 7.73 7.53
C ARG A 124 20.37 8.74 7.11
N HIS A 125 19.76 8.56 5.95
CA HIS A 125 18.71 9.44 5.41
C HIS A 125 17.28 8.98 5.76
N ALA A 126 17.12 8.07 6.70
CA ALA A 126 15.81 7.50 7.09
C ALA A 126 14.80 8.52 7.64
N ASP A 127 15.22 9.71 8.01
CA ASP A 127 14.36 10.83 8.41
C ASP A 127 14.49 11.99 7.41
N PRO A 128 13.49 12.21 6.53
CA PRO A 128 13.53 13.30 5.55
C PRO A 128 13.39 14.70 6.16
N SER A 129 13.12 14.78 7.49
CA SER A 129 13.01 16.06 8.20
C SER A 129 14.32 16.50 8.84
N ARG A 130 15.37 15.66 8.79
CA ARG A 130 16.62 15.90 9.52
C ARG A 130 17.46 17.01 8.87
N ASP A 131 17.62 16.95 7.56
CA ASP A 131 18.45 17.87 6.77
C ASP A 131 18.05 17.85 5.29
N ASP A 132 18.57 18.79 4.50
CA ASP A 132 18.28 18.89 3.07
C ASP A 132 18.83 17.69 2.27
N GLU A 133 19.95 17.12 2.69
CA GLU A 133 20.51 15.91 2.05
C GLU A 133 19.55 14.72 2.19
N SER A 134 19.00 14.52 3.38
CA SER A 134 18.01 13.47 3.63
C SER A 134 16.71 13.72 2.84
N ARG A 135 16.27 14.98 2.78
CA ARG A 135 15.12 15.39 1.96
C ARG A 135 15.34 15.08 0.48
N GLN A 136 16.53 15.41 -0.04
CA GLN A 136 16.90 15.16 -1.43
C GLN A 136 16.96 13.66 -1.72
N ALA A 137 17.57 12.86 -0.83
CA ALA A 137 17.63 11.40 -0.98
C ALA A 137 16.24 10.76 -1.10
N TRP A 138 15.24 11.27 -0.37
CA TRP A 138 13.85 10.81 -0.50
C TRP A 138 13.23 11.22 -1.84
N LEU A 139 13.48 12.43 -2.31
CA LEU A 139 13.00 12.89 -3.63
C LEU A 139 13.57 12.04 -4.75
N ASP A 140 14.87 11.77 -4.71
CA ASP A 140 15.56 10.98 -5.73
C ASP A 140 15.04 9.54 -5.74
N ALA A 141 14.93 8.90 -4.58
CA ALA A 141 14.35 7.56 -4.47
C ALA A 141 12.89 7.49 -4.97
N TYR A 142 12.09 8.52 -4.71
CA TYR A 142 10.72 8.60 -5.20
C TYR A 142 10.65 8.73 -6.72
N ARG A 143 11.47 9.59 -7.31
CA ARG A 143 11.56 9.80 -8.76
C ARG A 143 12.01 8.54 -9.48
N GLU A 144 13.10 7.96 -9.00
CA GLU A 144 13.66 6.74 -9.55
C GLU A 144 12.64 5.60 -9.52
N HIS A 145 12.06 5.31 -8.36
CA HIS A 145 11.03 4.29 -8.21
C HIS A 145 9.87 4.47 -9.18
N ASN A 146 9.29 5.67 -9.24
CA ASN A 146 8.16 5.94 -10.12
C ASN A 146 8.53 5.82 -11.60
N ALA A 147 9.72 6.30 -11.99
CA ALA A 147 10.22 6.20 -13.37
C ALA A 147 10.42 4.74 -13.79
N GLU A 148 11.03 3.94 -12.94
CA GLU A 148 11.28 2.53 -13.19
C GLU A 148 9.98 1.71 -13.30
N VAL A 149 9.01 1.94 -12.40
CA VAL A 149 7.70 1.29 -12.45
C VAL A 149 6.99 1.63 -13.75
N ARG A 150 6.90 2.91 -14.11
CA ARG A 150 6.27 3.36 -15.37
C ARG A 150 6.94 2.75 -16.59
N GLN A 151 8.27 2.71 -16.62
CA GLN A 151 9.04 2.12 -17.72
C GLN A 151 8.75 0.61 -17.86
N HIS A 152 8.72 -0.11 -16.75
CA HIS A 152 8.47 -1.56 -16.75
C HIS A 152 7.07 -1.89 -17.27
N PHE A 153 6.04 -1.16 -16.81
CA PHE A 153 4.66 -1.42 -17.18
C PHE A 153 4.19 -0.72 -18.47
N ARG A 154 5.06 0.01 -19.16
CA ARG A 154 4.71 0.77 -20.38
C ARG A 154 4.01 -0.08 -21.45
N SER A 155 4.41 -1.33 -21.61
CA SER A 155 3.84 -2.28 -22.58
C SER A 155 2.77 -3.19 -21.98
N ARG A 156 2.33 -2.95 -20.73
CA ARG A 156 1.41 -3.82 -19.96
C ARG A 156 0.26 -3.06 -19.32
N PRO A 157 -0.51 -2.24 -20.09
CA PRO A 157 -1.52 -1.35 -19.51
C PRO A 157 -2.66 -2.10 -18.82
N GLN A 158 -2.94 -3.37 -19.16
CA GLN A 158 -3.97 -4.19 -18.52
C GLN A 158 -3.59 -4.65 -17.11
N GLN A 159 -2.29 -4.65 -16.79
CA GLN A 159 -1.75 -5.08 -15.49
C GLN A 159 -1.43 -3.90 -14.59
N PHE A 160 -1.52 -2.67 -15.08
CA PHE A 160 -0.99 -1.50 -14.38
C PHE A 160 -1.99 -0.35 -14.32
N LEU A 161 -2.16 0.18 -13.12
CA LEU A 161 -2.90 1.41 -12.87
C LEU A 161 -2.02 2.40 -12.11
N GLU A 162 -1.93 3.62 -12.60
CA GLU A 162 -1.37 4.75 -11.86
C GLU A 162 -2.44 5.79 -11.56
N PHE A 163 -2.55 6.23 -10.31
CA PHE A 163 -3.46 7.31 -9.91
C PHE A 163 -3.07 7.96 -8.57
N ASP A 164 -3.60 9.15 -8.31
CA ASP A 164 -3.42 9.84 -7.04
C ASP A 164 -4.54 9.43 -6.06
N ALA A 165 -4.26 8.45 -5.22
CA ALA A 165 -5.20 7.94 -4.21
C ALA A 165 -5.53 8.97 -3.10
N THR A 166 -4.89 10.14 -3.09
CA THR A 166 -5.17 11.24 -2.14
C THR A 166 -6.28 12.18 -2.60
N ARG A 167 -6.68 12.10 -3.86
CA ARG A 167 -7.78 12.88 -4.44
C ARG A 167 -9.13 12.21 -4.24
N GLU A 168 -10.20 12.98 -4.37
CA GLU A 168 -11.56 12.44 -4.38
C GLU A 168 -11.90 11.77 -5.73
N GLY A 169 -12.97 10.96 -5.73
CA GLY A 169 -13.51 10.37 -6.98
C GLY A 169 -12.69 9.22 -7.57
N GLN A 170 -11.79 8.61 -6.81
CA GLN A 170 -10.89 7.56 -7.33
C GLN A 170 -11.55 6.18 -7.50
N TRP A 171 -12.82 6.02 -7.18
CA TRP A 171 -13.54 4.77 -7.42
C TRP A 171 -13.59 4.40 -8.91
N GLY A 172 -13.84 5.37 -9.80
CA GLY A 172 -13.94 5.11 -11.24
C GLY A 172 -12.71 4.40 -11.81
N PRO A 173 -11.51 5.00 -11.73
CA PRO A 173 -10.27 4.38 -12.22
C PRO A 173 -9.97 3.02 -11.58
N LEU A 174 -10.11 2.91 -10.25
CA LEU A 174 -9.81 1.66 -9.53
C LEU A 174 -10.78 0.54 -9.93
N CYS A 175 -12.08 0.82 -9.94
CA CYS A 175 -13.10 -0.18 -10.27
C CYS A 175 -13.02 -0.61 -11.73
N ALA A 176 -12.77 0.31 -12.66
CA ALA A 176 -12.56 -0.02 -14.07
C ALA A 176 -11.36 -0.95 -14.27
N PHE A 177 -10.26 -0.68 -13.57
CA PHE A 177 -9.05 -1.51 -13.63
C PHE A 177 -9.26 -2.90 -13.03
N LEU A 178 -10.03 -3.00 -11.94
CA LEU A 178 -10.28 -4.27 -11.26
C LEU A 178 -11.47 -5.07 -11.83
N GLY A 179 -12.28 -4.46 -12.71
CA GLY A 179 -13.52 -5.06 -13.20
C GLY A 179 -14.61 -5.16 -12.12
N ALA A 180 -14.60 -4.25 -11.14
CA ALA A 180 -15.51 -4.24 -10.01
C ALA A 180 -16.58 -3.15 -10.15
N PRO A 181 -17.77 -3.33 -9.57
CA PRO A 181 -18.77 -2.26 -9.50
C PRO A 181 -18.30 -1.12 -8.59
N ILE A 182 -18.71 0.11 -8.93
CA ILE A 182 -18.41 1.29 -8.11
C ILE A 182 -19.28 1.23 -6.83
N PRO A 183 -18.66 1.25 -5.62
CA PRO A 183 -19.40 1.24 -4.38
C PRO A 183 -20.20 2.54 -4.15
N GLU A 184 -21.36 2.44 -3.49
CA GLU A 184 -22.18 3.59 -3.09
C GLU A 184 -21.66 4.29 -1.81
N VAL A 185 -20.36 4.37 -1.65
CA VAL A 185 -19.71 5.03 -0.51
C VAL A 185 -18.63 5.99 -0.99
N PRO A 186 -18.37 7.08 -0.27
CA PRO A 186 -17.30 8.00 -0.61
C PRO A 186 -15.95 7.28 -0.68
N TRP A 187 -15.04 7.81 -1.52
CA TRP A 187 -13.65 7.36 -1.55
C TRP A 187 -12.99 7.48 -0.17
N PRO A 188 -12.28 6.46 0.33
CA PRO A 188 -11.70 6.48 1.67
C PRO A 188 -10.51 7.43 1.75
N HIS A 189 -10.65 8.54 2.48
CA HIS A 189 -9.58 9.48 2.82
C HIS A 189 -8.98 9.13 4.19
N ALA A 190 -8.17 8.08 4.25
CA ALA A 190 -7.67 7.53 5.51
C ALA A 190 -6.75 8.47 6.32
N ASN A 191 -6.17 9.50 5.70
CA ASN A 191 -5.24 10.45 6.32
C ASN A 191 -5.67 11.91 6.18
N ALA A 192 -6.92 12.20 5.85
CA ALA A 192 -7.46 13.55 5.99
C ALA A 192 -7.36 13.97 7.47
N THR A 193 -6.87 15.15 7.73
CA THR A 193 -6.58 15.72 9.07
C THR A 193 -7.84 15.87 9.95
N ARG A 194 -9.00 15.48 9.44
CA ARG A 194 -10.27 15.33 10.18
C ARG A 194 -10.60 13.84 10.26
N ARG A 195 -10.40 13.25 11.43
CA ARG A 195 -10.94 11.95 11.81
C ARG A 195 -12.49 11.99 11.79
N ILE A 196 -13.09 11.67 10.66
CA ILE A 196 -14.40 11.05 10.67
C ILE A 196 -14.09 9.54 10.74
N ARG A 197 -14.02 9.00 11.96
CA ARG A 197 -14.11 7.55 12.17
C ARG A 197 -15.56 7.18 11.83
N PRO A 198 -15.84 6.43 10.75
CA PRO A 198 -17.12 5.76 10.63
C PRO A 198 -17.22 4.86 11.87
N GLY A 199 -18.26 5.01 12.67
CA GLY A 199 -18.45 4.18 13.86
C GLY A 199 -18.43 2.70 13.45
N ARG A 200 -17.93 1.82 14.34
CA ARG A 200 -17.89 0.35 14.13
C ARG A 200 -19.24 -0.23 13.63
N GLY A 201 -20.35 0.46 13.89
CA GLY A 201 -21.68 0.10 13.43
C GLY A 201 -21.92 0.27 11.92
N LEU A 202 -21.26 1.19 11.23
CA LEU A 202 -21.44 1.39 9.79
C LEU A 202 -20.73 0.26 9.01
N TRP A 203 -19.57 -0.16 9.45
CA TRP A 203 -18.83 -1.30 8.88
C TRP A 203 -19.59 -2.63 9.03
N ARG A 204 -20.24 -2.87 10.18
CA ARG A 204 -21.12 -4.04 10.38
C ARG A 204 -22.33 -4.02 9.46
N ARG A 205 -22.95 -2.86 9.24
CA ARG A 205 -24.11 -2.71 8.34
C ARG A 205 -23.74 -2.95 6.88
N LEU A 206 -22.61 -2.40 6.42
CA LEU A 206 -22.11 -2.59 5.05
C LEU A 206 -21.73 -4.06 4.78
N ARG A 207 -21.02 -4.74 5.70
CA ARG A 207 -20.73 -6.17 5.56
C ARG A 207 -21.98 -7.03 5.48
N ARG A 208 -23.01 -6.69 6.23
CA ARG A 208 -24.30 -7.38 6.23
C ARG A 208 -25.08 -7.16 4.92
N ALA A 209 -25.06 -5.95 4.40
CA ALA A 209 -25.71 -5.59 3.12
C ALA A 209 -25.02 -6.22 1.90
N LEU A 210 -23.72 -6.50 1.99
CA LEU A 210 -22.91 -7.10 0.93
C LEU A 210 -22.77 -8.64 1.05
N GLY A 211 -23.45 -9.28 2.02
CA GLY A 211 -23.40 -10.74 2.21
C GLY A 211 -22.02 -11.28 2.64
N LEU A 212 -21.14 -10.42 3.18
CA LEU A 212 -19.75 -10.75 3.53
C LEU A 212 -19.60 -11.23 5.00
N GLU A 213 -20.63 -11.86 5.57
CA GLU A 213 -20.55 -12.46 6.91
C GLU A 213 -19.77 -13.80 6.82
N ARG A 214 -18.49 -13.76 7.18
CA ARG A 214 -17.81 -14.91 7.73
C ARG A 214 -17.67 -14.73 9.23
N SER A 215 -18.22 -15.68 9.98
CA SER A 215 -18.01 -15.85 11.41
C SER A 215 -16.52 -15.87 11.72
N LEU A 216 -16.05 -14.92 12.55
CA LEU A 216 -14.79 -15.08 13.26
C LEU A 216 -15.00 -16.15 14.34
N PRO A 217 -14.06 -17.08 14.59
CA PRO A 217 -14.08 -17.86 15.80
C PRO A 217 -14.00 -16.92 17.00
N GLU A 218 -14.90 -17.10 17.94
CA GLU A 218 -14.79 -16.53 19.28
C GLU A 218 -13.63 -17.24 19.99
N ASP A 219 -12.57 -16.44 20.30
CA ASP A 219 -11.68 -16.62 21.46
C ASP A 219 -10.94 -15.31 21.73
#